data_bb524e72a95763d29cbf3fa70436dc99
#
_entry.id   bb524e72a95763d29cbf3fa70436dc99
#
_cell.length_a   1.000
_cell.length_b   1.000
_cell.length_c   1.000
_cell.angle_alpha   90.00
_cell.angle_beta   90.00
_cell.angle_gamma   90.00
#
_symmetry.space_group_name_H-M   'P 1'
#
loop_
_entity.id
_entity.type
_entity.pdbx_description
1 polymer ?
#
loop_
_entity_poly.entity_id
_entity_poly.type
_entity_poly.pdbx_seq_one_letter_code
_entity_poly.pdbx_strand_id
1 'polypeptide(L)'
;MTKFYDLIVVGAGPAGIMAAKVAAQNGLSVVLLERKKNIPAIGRSCATMFAIEDDYLFGERMFFNDKQKRLVFPVNGFSVSYDGPHKNFYGQMLYAPDGKACLKIGDYEENLRKGDSGRLSVVYDKETLLRGMLREAEEMGAKIIPGMNVNGVTRSEKSLTVTTMTDNTFEGTFVIAADGLNSRIADVLGLNKKRIFYGTVTTISYEVTGVSLPAPYTYKMTNIFEEKHGIPLTYGIVPKATGDETFWFFAGGPADERIDYEEEIHRFMKSSPFSSWFEKAQLRERKSAILNFWSPIEDPYCDNVLVVGDAAWSIEAEIT
;
A
#
# COMPACT_ATOMS: atom_id res chain seq x y z
N MET A 1 36.60 3.37 -8.11
CA MET A 1 35.90 2.70 -9.21
C MET A 1 34.44 2.55 -8.78
N THR A 2 33.51 3.05 -9.58
CA THR A 2 32.07 2.84 -9.36
C THR A 2 31.79 1.34 -9.52
N LYS A 3 31.12 0.72 -8.53
CA LYS A 3 30.80 -0.70 -8.61
C LYS A 3 29.71 -0.90 -9.66
N PHE A 4 29.95 -1.79 -10.62
CA PHE A 4 28.98 -2.18 -11.63
C PHE A 4 28.05 -3.29 -11.11
N TYR A 5 26.76 -3.21 -11.42
CA TYR A 5 25.74 -4.15 -11.01
C TYR A 5 25.04 -4.80 -12.21
N ASP A 6 24.64 -6.06 -12.07
CA ASP A 6 23.76 -6.68 -13.06
C ASP A 6 22.38 -6.02 -13.06
N LEU A 7 21.89 -5.68 -11.84
CA LEU A 7 20.58 -5.06 -11.65
C LEU A 7 20.62 -3.93 -10.61
N ILE A 8 20.03 -2.80 -10.98
CA ILE A 8 19.70 -1.70 -10.07
C ILE A 8 18.20 -1.67 -9.87
N VAL A 9 17.73 -1.78 -8.63
CA VAL A 9 16.32 -1.65 -8.27
C VAL A 9 16.10 -0.28 -7.61
N VAL A 10 15.14 0.48 -8.09
CA VAL A 10 14.79 1.81 -7.56
C VAL A 10 13.46 1.73 -6.83
N GLY A 11 13.49 1.95 -5.52
CA GLY A 11 12.32 1.89 -4.63
C GLY A 11 12.24 0.59 -3.84
N ALA A 12 12.14 0.69 -2.52
CA ALA A 12 12.01 -0.41 -1.57
C ALA A 12 10.57 -0.58 -1.06
N GLY A 13 9.58 -0.47 -1.95
CA GLY A 13 8.24 -1.02 -1.75
C GLY A 13 8.23 -2.55 -1.91
N PRO A 14 7.11 -3.23 -1.64
CA PRO A 14 7.03 -4.69 -1.75
C PRO A 14 7.52 -5.22 -3.11
N ALA A 15 7.14 -4.57 -4.21
CA ALA A 15 7.55 -4.97 -5.56
C ALA A 15 9.08 -4.89 -5.76
N GLY A 16 9.70 -3.77 -5.34
CA GLY A 16 11.15 -3.59 -5.49
C GLY A 16 11.96 -4.51 -4.60
N ILE A 17 11.54 -4.71 -3.35
CA ILE A 17 12.24 -5.64 -2.44
C ILE A 17 12.16 -7.07 -2.99
N MET A 18 10.98 -7.49 -3.49
CA MET A 18 10.81 -8.82 -4.07
C MET A 18 11.67 -8.98 -5.33
N ALA A 19 11.69 -7.99 -6.21
CA ALA A 19 12.55 -8.01 -7.40
C ALA A 19 14.03 -8.14 -7.03
N ALA A 20 14.50 -7.37 -6.04
CA ALA A 20 15.88 -7.44 -5.56
C ALA A 20 16.20 -8.80 -4.94
N LYS A 21 15.30 -9.33 -4.10
CA LYS A 21 15.45 -10.66 -3.49
C LYS A 21 15.59 -11.76 -4.54
N VAL A 22 14.63 -11.82 -5.49
CA VAL A 22 14.61 -12.88 -6.50
C VAL A 22 15.82 -12.80 -7.43
N ALA A 23 16.22 -11.61 -7.85
CA ALA A 23 17.40 -11.42 -8.66
C ALA A 23 18.69 -11.85 -7.94
N ALA A 24 18.88 -11.45 -6.68
CA ALA A 24 20.03 -11.85 -5.88
C ALA A 24 20.04 -13.37 -5.61
N GLN A 25 18.88 -13.97 -5.33
CA GLN A 25 18.72 -15.42 -5.15
C GLN A 25 19.18 -16.22 -6.41
N ASN A 26 19.04 -15.62 -7.60
CA ASN A 26 19.49 -16.19 -8.87
C ASN A 26 20.94 -15.81 -9.23
N GLY A 27 21.71 -15.28 -8.28
CA GLY A 27 23.13 -15.02 -8.43
C GLY A 27 23.50 -13.70 -9.10
N LEU A 28 22.55 -12.80 -9.34
CA LEU A 28 22.84 -11.49 -9.90
C LEU A 28 23.43 -10.55 -8.84
N SER A 29 24.35 -9.69 -9.25
CA SER A 29 24.85 -8.57 -8.45
C SER A 29 23.80 -7.46 -8.40
N VAL A 30 23.10 -7.30 -7.26
CA VAL A 30 21.94 -6.40 -7.12
C VAL A 30 22.23 -5.27 -6.16
N VAL A 31 21.81 -4.05 -6.53
CA VAL A 31 21.67 -2.92 -5.61
C VAL A 31 20.22 -2.41 -5.61
N LEU A 32 19.66 -2.22 -4.41
CA LEU A 32 18.36 -1.59 -4.22
C LEU A 32 18.55 -0.21 -3.59
N LEU A 33 18.02 0.81 -4.23
CA LEU A 33 18.10 2.22 -3.83
C LEU A 33 16.74 2.69 -3.32
N GLU A 34 16.73 3.26 -2.11
CA GLU A 34 15.49 3.77 -1.51
C GLU A 34 15.70 5.18 -0.94
N ARG A 35 14.75 6.09 -1.20
CA ARG A 35 14.80 7.48 -0.71
C ARG A 35 14.64 7.61 0.80
N LYS A 36 13.86 6.74 1.45
CA LYS A 36 13.68 6.74 2.89
C LYS A 36 14.95 6.25 3.59
N LYS A 37 15.32 6.90 4.68
CA LYS A 37 16.40 6.43 5.57
C LYS A 37 15.95 5.24 6.41
N ASN A 38 14.71 5.26 6.92
CA ASN A 38 14.06 4.13 7.59
C ASN A 38 13.06 3.51 6.61
N ILE A 39 13.49 2.47 5.89
CA ILE A 39 12.72 1.87 4.80
C ILE A 39 11.37 1.31 5.27
N PRO A 40 11.29 0.52 6.36
CA PRO A 40 10.03 -0.05 6.81
C PRO A 40 8.97 0.97 7.24
N ALA A 41 9.40 2.16 7.70
CA ALA A 41 8.47 3.15 8.24
C ALA A 41 7.40 3.56 7.23
N ILE A 42 6.14 3.48 7.63
CA ILE A 42 4.98 3.84 6.82
C ILE A 42 4.57 5.26 7.13
N GLY A 43 5.01 6.20 6.28
CA GLY A 43 4.73 7.64 6.44
C GLY A 43 3.48 8.13 5.71
N ARG A 44 2.81 7.29 4.92
CA ARG A 44 1.58 7.65 4.17
C ARG A 44 0.34 6.94 4.72
N SER A 45 -0.83 7.51 4.50
CA SER A 45 -2.11 6.85 4.78
C SER A 45 -2.20 5.54 4.00
N CYS A 46 -2.55 4.45 4.68
CA CYS A 46 -2.73 3.12 4.11
C CYS A 46 -3.51 2.27 5.11
N ALA A 47 -4.57 1.63 4.67
CA ALA A 47 -5.37 0.73 5.50
C ALA A 47 -4.61 -0.54 5.90
N THR A 48 -3.48 -0.84 5.23
CA THR A 48 -2.66 -2.05 5.47
C THR A 48 -3.50 -3.33 5.41
N MET A 49 -4.32 -3.44 4.39
CA MET A 49 -5.30 -4.51 4.21
C MET A 49 -5.05 -5.22 2.88
N PHE A 50 -5.24 -6.54 2.87
CA PHE A 50 -5.38 -7.35 1.66
C PHE A 50 -6.84 -7.72 1.47
N ALA A 51 -7.41 -7.42 0.32
CA ALA A 51 -8.66 -8.03 -0.12
C ALA A 51 -8.39 -9.49 -0.54
N ILE A 52 -9.33 -10.40 -0.21
CA ILE A 52 -9.13 -11.84 -0.43
C ILE A 52 -10.42 -12.37 -1.03
N GLU A 53 -10.55 -12.29 -2.34
CA GLU A 53 -11.57 -12.99 -3.09
C GLU A 53 -10.89 -14.06 -3.95
N ASP A 54 -11.54 -15.23 -4.10
CA ASP A 54 -10.93 -16.39 -4.77
C ASP A 54 -10.57 -16.11 -6.24
N ASP A 55 -11.25 -15.17 -6.89
CA ASP A 55 -10.98 -14.74 -8.27
C ASP A 55 -10.13 -13.47 -8.37
N TYR A 56 -9.73 -12.92 -7.24
CA TYR A 56 -8.94 -11.72 -7.18
C TYR A 56 -7.45 -12.05 -7.25
N LEU A 57 -6.65 -11.18 -7.88
CA LEU A 57 -5.21 -11.37 -8.02
C LEU A 57 -4.82 -12.73 -8.65
N PHE A 58 -5.45 -13.07 -9.76
CA PHE A 58 -5.14 -14.30 -10.50
C PHE A 58 -5.46 -15.59 -9.74
N GLY A 59 -6.54 -15.59 -8.97
CA GLY A 59 -6.97 -16.75 -8.16
C GLY A 59 -6.09 -16.98 -6.94
N GLU A 60 -5.28 -16.01 -6.54
CA GLU A 60 -4.41 -16.13 -5.38
C GLU A 60 -5.21 -15.99 -4.09
N ARG A 61 -5.00 -16.93 -3.17
CA ARG A 61 -5.52 -16.86 -1.81
C ARG A 61 -4.39 -17.00 -0.80
N MET A 62 -3.76 -15.89 -0.49
CA MET A 62 -2.68 -15.85 0.48
C MET A 62 -3.14 -16.22 1.89
N PHE A 63 -2.24 -16.73 2.72
CA PHE A 63 -2.52 -17.01 4.13
C PHE A 63 -1.29 -16.76 5.01
N PHE A 64 -1.54 -16.50 6.29
CA PHE A 64 -0.49 -16.37 7.30
C PHE A 64 -0.21 -17.73 7.93
N ASN A 65 1.05 -18.16 7.83
CA ASN A 65 1.54 -19.35 8.51
C ASN A 65 2.30 -18.94 9.78
N ASP A 66 1.59 -18.85 10.90
CA ASP A 66 2.15 -18.39 12.17
C ASP A 66 3.25 -19.30 12.69
N LYS A 67 3.16 -20.61 12.44
CA LYS A 67 4.19 -21.58 12.84
C LYS A 67 5.52 -21.35 12.14
N GLN A 68 5.48 -21.04 10.85
CA GLN A 68 6.65 -20.77 10.03
C GLN A 68 7.01 -19.29 9.98
N LYS A 69 6.17 -18.42 10.53
CA LYS A 69 6.30 -16.96 10.48
C LYS A 69 6.42 -16.45 9.04
N ARG A 70 5.47 -16.86 8.21
CA ARG A 70 5.45 -16.55 6.78
C ARG A 70 4.08 -16.12 6.31
N LEU A 71 4.06 -15.16 5.41
CA LEU A 71 2.94 -14.88 4.52
C LEU A 71 3.15 -15.69 3.24
N VAL A 72 2.20 -16.56 2.91
CA VAL A 72 2.30 -17.56 1.84
C VAL A 72 1.34 -17.25 0.72
N PHE A 73 1.82 -17.34 -0.51
CA PHE A 73 1.09 -17.16 -1.77
C PHE A 73 1.13 -18.48 -2.54
N PRO A 74 0.19 -19.40 -2.29
CA PRO A 74 0.26 -20.78 -2.77
C PRO A 74 0.14 -20.91 -4.29
N VAL A 75 -0.72 -20.11 -4.94
CA VAL A 75 -0.91 -20.17 -6.40
C VAL A 75 0.31 -19.64 -7.12
N ASN A 76 0.88 -18.52 -6.68
CA ASN A 76 2.09 -17.95 -7.25
C ASN A 76 3.37 -18.67 -6.76
N GLY A 77 3.28 -19.60 -5.83
CA GLY A 77 4.37 -20.49 -5.41
C GLY A 77 5.48 -19.78 -4.62
N PHE A 78 5.21 -18.70 -3.90
CA PHE A 78 6.21 -18.04 -3.07
C PHE A 78 5.70 -17.70 -1.68
N SER A 79 6.61 -17.32 -0.81
CA SER A 79 6.29 -16.80 0.52
C SER A 79 7.32 -15.77 0.96
N VAL A 80 6.93 -14.94 1.93
CA VAL A 80 7.79 -13.93 2.52
C VAL A 80 7.76 -14.02 4.04
N SER A 81 8.87 -13.65 4.68
CA SER A 81 8.97 -13.64 6.13
C SER A 81 8.00 -12.63 6.74
N TYR A 82 7.18 -13.09 7.67
CA TYR A 82 6.23 -12.27 8.40
C TYR A 82 6.00 -12.84 9.80
N ASP A 83 6.42 -12.10 10.82
CA ASP A 83 6.25 -12.43 12.23
C ASP A 83 5.51 -11.29 12.94
N GLY A 84 4.38 -10.88 12.36
CA GLY A 84 3.56 -9.77 12.83
C GLY A 84 2.12 -10.18 13.08
N PRO A 85 1.36 -9.31 13.76
CA PRO A 85 -0.07 -9.52 13.97
C PRO A 85 -0.85 -9.35 12.69
N HIS A 86 -1.95 -10.09 12.57
CA HIS A 86 -2.95 -9.93 11.53
C HIS A 86 -4.36 -10.13 12.12
N LYS A 87 -5.37 -9.57 11.47
CA LYS A 87 -6.79 -9.76 11.85
C LYS A 87 -7.62 -9.98 10.61
N ASN A 88 -8.38 -11.07 10.58
CA ASN A 88 -9.34 -11.36 9.53
C ASN A 88 -10.58 -10.48 9.66
N PHE A 89 -11.14 -10.08 8.52
CA PHE A 89 -12.47 -9.47 8.44
C PHE A 89 -13.46 -10.46 7.81
N TYR A 90 -14.63 -10.56 8.41
CA TYR A 90 -15.69 -11.49 8.01
C TYR A 90 -16.93 -10.77 7.49
N GLY A 91 -16.88 -9.44 7.40
CA GLY A 91 -17.95 -8.62 6.88
C GLY A 91 -17.49 -7.19 6.64
N GLN A 92 -18.23 -6.48 5.81
CA GLN A 92 -18.07 -5.05 5.58
C GLN A 92 -19.41 -4.34 5.77
N MET A 93 -19.37 -3.14 6.31
CA MET A 93 -20.53 -2.30 6.56
C MET A 93 -20.42 -1.03 5.74
N LEU A 94 -21.37 -0.77 4.87
CA LEU A 94 -21.47 0.46 4.09
C LEU A 94 -22.68 1.24 4.56
N TYR A 95 -22.46 2.36 5.23
CA TYR A 95 -23.54 3.20 5.76
C TYR A 95 -23.88 4.33 4.81
N ALA A 96 -25.18 4.60 4.70
CA ALA A 96 -25.66 5.85 4.15
C ALA A 96 -25.25 7.02 5.09
N PRO A 97 -25.07 8.24 4.56
CA PRO A 97 -24.57 9.38 5.34
C PRO A 97 -25.50 9.79 6.50
N ASP A 98 -26.78 9.48 6.41
CA ASP A 98 -27.77 9.77 7.48
C ASP A 98 -27.82 8.69 8.59
N GLY A 99 -27.02 7.62 8.46
CA GLY A 99 -26.93 6.50 9.39
C GLY A 99 -28.17 5.57 9.43
N LYS A 100 -29.18 5.82 8.60
CA LYS A 100 -30.44 5.06 8.65
C LYS A 100 -30.39 3.75 7.85
N ALA A 101 -29.60 3.73 6.78
CA ALA A 101 -29.42 2.56 5.95
C ALA A 101 -27.97 2.04 6.05
N CYS A 102 -27.86 0.71 6.01
CA CYS A 102 -26.57 0.05 6.01
C CYS A 102 -26.63 -1.18 5.10
N LEU A 103 -25.77 -1.21 4.09
CA LEU A 103 -25.51 -2.39 3.30
C LEU A 103 -24.46 -3.23 4.02
N LYS A 104 -24.78 -4.51 4.22
CA LYS A 104 -23.89 -5.51 4.81
C LYS A 104 -23.33 -6.39 3.71
N ILE A 105 -22.03 -6.47 3.59
CA ILE A 105 -21.35 -7.37 2.67
C ILE A 105 -20.84 -8.56 3.47
N GLY A 106 -21.21 -9.76 3.02
CA GLY A 106 -20.93 -11.05 3.67
C GLY A 106 -21.88 -11.38 4.81
N ASP A 107 -22.13 -12.69 4.99
CA ASP A 107 -22.75 -13.22 6.19
C ASP A 107 -21.70 -13.36 7.27
N TYR A 108 -21.65 -12.40 8.17
CA TYR A 108 -20.62 -12.31 9.20
C TYR A 108 -20.52 -13.56 10.06
N GLU A 109 -21.66 -14.09 10.53
CA GLU A 109 -21.69 -15.26 11.43
C GLU A 109 -21.27 -16.55 10.70
N GLU A 110 -21.69 -16.70 9.46
CA GLU A 110 -21.28 -17.83 8.63
C GLU A 110 -19.81 -17.76 8.29
N ASN A 111 -19.32 -16.58 7.90
CA ASN A 111 -17.92 -16.34 7.56
C ASN A 111 -17.01 -16.54 8.76
N LEU A 112 -17.40 -16.05 9.93
CA LEU A 112 -16.64 -16.24 11.17
C LEU A 112 -16.51 -17.73 11.52
N ARG A 113 -17.58 -18.53 11.36
CA ARG A 113 -17.52 -19.97 11.61
C ARG A 113 -16.60 -20.73 10.65
N LYS A 114 -16.43 -20.21 9.43
CA LYS A 114 -15.51 -20.78 8.44
C LYS A 114 -14.03 -20.43 8.72
N GLY A 115 -13.76 -19.51 9.65
CA GLY A 115 -12.41 -19.07 9.97
C GLY A 115 -11.69 -18.49 8.73
N ASP A 116 -10.46 -18.89 8.48
CA ASP A 116 -9.67 -18.38 7.35
C ASP A 116 -10.35 -18.58 5.99
N SER A 117 -11.15 -19.62 5.81
CA SER A 117 -11.86 -19.83 4.56
C SER A 117 -13.06 -18.89 4.35
N GLY A 118 -13.56 -18.27 5.42
CA GLY A 118 -14.67 -17.32 5.36
C GLY A 118 -14.25 -15.85 5.36
N ARG A 119 -12.97 -15.54 5.47
CA ARG A 119 -12.53 -14.14 5.51
C ARG A 119 -12.76 -13.42 4.19
N LEU A 120 -13.21 -12.17 4.25
CA LEU A 120 -13.35 -11.29 3.10
C LEU A 120 -12.08 -10.46 2.86
N SER A 121 -11.39 -10.10 3.94
CA SER A 121 -10.11 -9.40 3.88
C SER A 121 -9.32 -9.62 5.15
N VAL A 122 -8.07 -9.15 5.18
CA VAL A 122 -7.20 -9.23 6.35
C VAL A 122 -6.34 -7.98 6.47
N VAL A 123 -6.26 -7.41 7.67
CA VAL A 123 -5.27 -6.37 7.98
C VAL A 123 -4.01 -7.00 8.58
N TYR A 124 -2.89 -6.36 8.33
CA TYR A 124 -1.56 -6.80 8.75
C TYR A 124 -0.67 -5.63 9.13
N ASP A 125 0.46 -5.89 9.79
CA ASP A 125 1.48 -4.87 10.05
C ASP A 125 2.46 -4.76 8.87
N LYS A 126 2.28 -3.73 8.07
CA LYS A 126 3.10 -3.48 6.87
C LYS A 126 4.56 -3.21 7.19
N GLU A 127 4.87 -2.60 8.33
CA GLU A 127 6.27 -2.36 8.73
C GLU A 127 6.98 -3.67 9.01
N THR A 128 6.34 -4.59 9.73
CA THR A 128 6.86 -5.93 9.98
C THR A 128 7.02 -6.74 8.69
N LEU A 129 6.06 -6.63 7.76
CA LEU A 129 6.19 -7.26 6.44
C LEU A 129 7.43 -6.75 5.70
N LEU A 130 7.59 -5.43 5.60
CA LEU A 130 8.74 -4.85 4.91
C LEU A 130 10.08 -5.21 5.56
N ARG A 131 10.15 -5.25 6.90
CA ARG A 131 11.37 -5.71 7.62
C ARG A 131 11.71 -7.16 7.27
N GLY A 132 10.71 -8.03 7.24
CA GLY A 132 10.89 -9.44 6.86
C GLY A 132 11.41 -9.60 5.43
N MET A 133 10.79 -8.89 4.50
CA MET A 133 11.19 -8.91 3.09
C MET A 133 12.60 -8.35 2.87
N LEU A 134 12.94 -7.23 3.53
CA LEU A 134 14.28 -6.63 3.44
C LEU A 134 15.34 -7.58 3.95
N ARG A 135 15.13 -8.19 5.12
CA ARG A 135 16.06 -9.18 5.67
C ARG A 135 16.30 -10.33 4.70
N GLU A 136 15.24 -10.89 4.10
CA GLU A 136 15.40 -11.96 3.11
C GLU A 136 16.17 -11.51 1.86
N ALA A 137 15.96 -10.27 1.40
CA ALA A 137 16.69 -9.73 0.25
C ALA A 137 18.20 -9.57 0.56
N GLU A 138 18.54 -9.09 1.75
CA GLU A 138 19.92 -8.98 2.23
C GLU A 138 20.58 -10.35 2.41
N GLU A 139 19.87 -11.33 2.99
CA GLU A 139 20.33 -12.72 3.15
C GLU A 139 20.63 -13.40 1.79
N MET A 140 19.88 -13.03 0.73
CA MET A 140 20.14 -13.49 -0.64
C MET A 140 21.26 -12.72 -1.33
N GLY A 141 21.84 -11.69 -0.72
CA GLY A 141 23.00 -10.96 -1.24
C GLY A 141 22.66 -9.63 -1.93
N ALA A 142 21.42 -9.16 -1.89
CA ALA A 142 21.08 -7.83 -2.40
C ALA A 142 21.70 -6.73 -1.51
N LYS A 143 22.37 -5.76 -2.14
CA LYS A 143 22.86 -4.58 -1.43
C LYS A 143 21.75 -3.53 -1.32
N ILE A 144 21.32 -3.21 -0.12
CA ILE A 144 20.28 -2.21 0.13
C ILE A 144 20.93 -0.89 0.59
N ILE A 145 20.58 0.22 -0.09
CA ILE A 145 21.11 1.54 0.23
C ILE A 145 19.96 2.51 0.50
N PRO A 146 19.67 2.81 1.77
CA PRO A 146 18.67 3.81 2.14
C PRO A 146 19.17 5.25 1.93
N GLY A 147 18.24 6.20 1.84
CA GLY A 147 18.55 7.63 1.68
C GLY A 147 18.93 8.03 0.25
N MET A 148 18.77 7.14 -0.73
CA MET A 148 19.07 7.38 -2.14
C MET A 148 17.81 7.82 -2.88
N ASN A 149 17.63 9.12 -3.04
CA ASN A 149 16.53 9.70 -3.81
C ASN A 149 16.93 9.77 -5.30
N VAL A 150 16.53 8.75 -6.05
CA VAL A 150 16.81 8.67 -7.50
C VAL A 150 16.01 9.73 -8.24
N ASN A 151 16.64 10.42 -9.17
CA ASN A 151 16.05 11.47 -10.00
C ASN A 151 16.17 11.24 -11.51
N GLY A 152 16.96 10.26 -11.94
CA GLY A 152 17.14 10.00 -13.36
C GLY A 152 17.77 8.66 -13.67
N VAL A 153 17.59 8.25 -14.91
CA VAL A 153 18.28 7.15 -15.57
C VAL A 153 18.73 7.61 -16.94
N THR A 154 19.98 7.36 -17.27
CA THR A 154 20.57 7.63 -18.59
C THR A 154 21.16 6.38 -19.16
N ARG A 155 21.18 6.27 -20.49
CA ARG A 155 21.70 5.12 -21.21
C ARG A 155 23.03 5.47 -21.90
N SER A 156 23.98 4.55 -21.82
CA SER A 156 25.15 4.49 -22.69
C SER A 156 25.04 3.30 -23.65
N GLU A 157 26.03 3.08 -24.51
CA GLU A 157 26.02 1.91 -25.42
C GLU A 157 26.00 0.57 -24.69
N LYS A 158 26.53 0.49 -23.46
CA LYS A 158 26.77 -0.77 -22.74
C LYS A 158 26.13 -0.86 -21.36
N SER A 159 25.59 0.25 -20.84
CA SER A 159 25.11 0.32 -19.46
C SER A 159 24.03 1.37 -19.28
N LEU A 160 23.34 1.25 -18.15
CA LEU A 160 22.45 2.27 -17.60
C LEU A 160 23.15 2.92 -16.42
N THR A 161 23.01 4.24 -16.31
CA THR A 161 23.46 5.03 -15.16
C THR A 161 22.25 5.61 -14.46
N VAL A 162 22.06 5.25 -13.20
CA VAL A 162 21.06 5.80 -12.29
C VAL A 162 21.70 6.92 -11.48
N THR A 163 21.05 8.09 -11.45
CA THR A 163 21.51 9.28 -10.70
C THR A 163 20.57 9.60 -9.56
N THR A 164 21.11 10.18 -8.50
CA THR A 164 20.35 10.63 -7.33
C THR A 164 20.40 12.13 -7.18
N MET A 165 19.48 12.70 -6.38
CA MET A 165 19.44 14.14 -6.06
C MET A 165 20.72 14.67 -5.37
N THR A 166 21.57 13.79 -4.88
CA THR A 166 22.84 14.10 -4.23
C THR A 166 24.04 13.71 -5.09
N ASP A 167 23.85 13.64 -6.40
CA ASP A 167 24.87 13.35 -7.43
C ASP A 167 25.61 12.01 -7.27
N ASN A 168 25.05 11.08 -6.47
CA ASN A 168 25.55 9.70 -6.50
C ASN A 168 25.12 9.02 -7.79
N THR A 169 26.03 8.23 -8.37
CA THR A 169 25.79 7.46 -9.59
C THR A 169 25.97 5.97 -9.36
N PHE A 170 25.11 5.18 -10.01
CA PHE A 170 25.16 3.72 -9.99
C PHE A 170 25.08 3.22 -11.43
N GLU A 171 25.98 2.34 -11.79
CA GLU A 171 26.04 1.76 -13.14
C GLU A 171 25.63 0.29 -13.13
N GLY A 172 24.86 -0.12 -14.13
CA GLY A 172 24.42 -1.51 -14.25
C GLY A 172 23.86 -1.85 -15.62
N THR A 173 23.58 -3.15 -15.82
CA THR A 173 23.04 -3.67 -17.09
C THR A 173 21.53 -3.43 -17.19
N PHE A 174 20.79 -3.68 -16.09
CA PHE A 174 19.34 -3.56 -16.02
C PHE A 174 18.91 -2.63 -14.88
N VAL A 175 17.76 -2.00 -15.06
CA VAL A 175 17.10 -1.21 -14.02
C VAL A 175 15.66 -1.70 -13.84
N ILE A 176 15.23 -1.90 -12.60
CA ILE A 176 13.82 -2.06 -12.23
C ILE A 176 13.37 -0.80 -11.53
N ALA A 177 12.41 -0.08 -12.13
CA ALA A 177 11.72 1.05 -11.52
C ALA A 177 10.53 0.54 -10.71
N ALA A 178 10.66 0.59 -9.39
CA ALA A 178 9.64 0.25 -8.39
C ALA A 178 9.40 1.42 -7.44
N ASP A 179 9.56 2.64 -7.95
CA ASP A 179 9.57 3.91 -7.20
C ASP A 179 8.18 4.46 -6.88
N GLY A 180 7.14 3.66 -7.17
CA GLY A 180 5.77 3.88 -6.72
C GLY A 180 4.96 4.76 -7.67
N LEU A 181 3.77 5.16 -7.21
CA LEU A 181 2.69 5.76 -7.99
C LEU A 181 3.11 7.00 -8.83
N ASN A 182 4.04 7.80 -8.30
CA ASN A 182 4.60 8.97 -8.97
C ASN A 182 6.02 8.66 -9.46
N SER A 183 6.16 7.59 -10.25
CA SER A 183 7.47 7.13 -10.74
C SER A 183 8.21 8.21 -11.52
N ARG A 184 9.35 8.61 -10.98
CA ARG A 184 10.26 9.53 -11.66
C ARG A 184 10.92 8.85 -12.86
N ILE A 185 11.21 7.56 -12.75
CA ILE A 185 11.86 6.81 -13.84
C ILE A 185 10.90 6.66 -15.02
N ALA A 186 9.62 6.29 -14.78
CA ALA A 186 8.63 6.20 -15.84
C ALA A 186 8.42 7.55 -16.56
N ASP A 187 8.47 8.67 -15.82
CA ASP A 187 8.38 10.02 -16.38
C ASP A 187 9.58 10.35 -17.27
N VAL A 188 10.80 10.15 -16.78
CA VAL A 188 12.04 10.44 -17.54
C VAL A 188 12.11 9.62 -18.83
N LEU A 189 11.65 8.38 -18.80
CA LEU A 189 11.59 7.51 -19.97
C LEU A 189 10.40 7.82 -20.90
N GLY A 190 9.50 8.71 -20.49
CA GLY A 190 8.32 9.08 -21.27
C GLY A 190 7.24 8.00 -21.33
N LEU A 191 7.27 7.00 -20.45
CA LEU A 191 6.31 5.90 -20.41
C LEU A 191 4.90 6.35 -19.98
N ASN A 192 4.81 7.49 -19.27
CA ASN A 192 3.54 8.09 -18.85
C ASN A 192 2.82 8.86 -19.99
N LYS A 193 3.47 9.12 -21.15
CA LYS A 193 2.91 9.97 -22.21
C LYS A 193 1.63 9.43 -22.83
N LYS A 194 1.43 8.12 -22.83
CA LYS A 194 0.24 7.46 -23.41
C LYS A 194 -0.81 7.11 -22.37
N ARG A 195 -0.52 7.33 -21.07
CA ARG A 195 -1.45 7.01 -19.98
C ARG A 195 -2.60 8.02 -19.93
N ILE A 196 -3.77 7.53 -19.55
CA ILE A 196 -4.93 8.37 -19.23
C ILE A 196 -4.83 8.73 -17.75
N PHE A 197 -4.88 10.00 -17.44
CA PHE A 197 -4.99 10.49 -16.08
C PHE A 197 -6.46 10.56 -15.68
N TYR A 198 -6.86 9.82 -14.66
CA TYR A 198 -8.23 9.77 -14.16
C TYR A 198 -8.51 10.81 -13.08
N GLY A 199 -7.52 11.19 -12.31
CA GLY A 199 -7.66 12.17 -11.25
C GLY A 199 -6.67 11.97 -10.11
N THR A 200 -6.75 12.87 -9.14
CA THR A 200 -5.99 12.79 -7.89
C THR A 200 -6.94 12.59 -6.73
N VAL A 201 -6.65 11.67 -5.84
CA VAL A 201 -7.35 11.46 -4.58
C VAL A 201 -6.44 11.88 -3.42
N THR A 202 -7.02 12.56 -2.45
CA THR A 202 -6.37 12.91 -1.19
C THR A 202 -7.01 12.10 -0.08
N THR A 203 -6.20 11.55 0.81
CA THR A 203 -6.66 10.91 2.04
C THR A 203 -5.90 11.43 3.25
N ILE A 204 -6.63 11.61 4.35
CA ILE A 204 -6.06 11.87 5.68
C ILE A 204 -6.56 10.78 6.60
N SER A 205 -5.69 10.22 7.43
CA SER A 205 -6.04 9.21 8.41
C SER A 205 -5.41 9.50 9.76
N TYR A 206 -6.13 9.13 10.79
CA TYR A 206 -5.65 9.11 12.16
C TYR A 206 -5.69 7.71 12.73
N GLU A 207 -4.69 7.36 13.51
CA GLU A 207 -4.82 6.28 14.47
C GLU A 207 -5.75 6.75 15.60
N VAL A 208 -6.79 5.95 15.89
CA VAL A 208 -7.84 6.31 16.85
C VAL A 208 -8.04 5.18 17.85
N THR A 209 -8.18 5.56 19.13
CA THR A 209 -8.59 4.67 20.22
C THR A 209 -9.86 5.22 20.87
N GLY A 210 -10.58 4.40 21.66
CA GLY A 210 -11.79 4.82 22.35
C GLY A 210 -13.00 5.01 21.43
N VAL A 211 -13.02 4.37 20.29
CA VAL A 211 -14.14 4.34 19.34
C VAL A 211 -15.14 3.27 19.78
N SER A 212 -16.44 3.58 19.79
CA SER A 212 -17.53 2.69 20.16
C SER A 212 -18.36 2.31 18.94
N LEU A 213 -17.91 1.36 18.13
CA LEU A 213 -18.63 0.87 16.96
C LEU A 213 -19.70 -0.17 17.34
N PRO A 214 -20.77 -0.35 16.53
CA PRO A 214 -21.73 -1.44 16.71
C PRO A 214 -21.03 -2.79 16.60
N ALA A 215 -21.21 -3.66 17.62
CA ALA A 215 -20.62 -5.00 17.62
C ALA A 215 -21.18 -5.89 16.47
N PRO A 216 -20.41 -6.83 15.95
CA PRO A 216 -19.01 -7.15 16.21
C PRO A 216 -18.04 -6.36 15.31
N TYR A 217 -17.68 -5.16 15.71
CA TYR A 217 -16.88 -4.23 14.89
C TYR A 217 -15.43 -4.69 14.65
N THR A 218 -14.86 -5.45 15.55
CA THR A 218 -13.43 -5.89 15.50
C THR A 218 -13.05 -6.62 14.23
N TYR A 219 -14.05 -7.25 13.57
CA TYR A 219 -13.86 -8.08 12.39
C TYR A 219 -14.57 -7.53 11.15
N LYS A 220 -14.83 -6.22 11.13
CA LYS A 220 -15.53 -5.54 10.03
C LYS A 220 -14.82 -4.27 9.63
N MET A 221 -14.74 -4.03 8.35
CA MET A 221 -14.47 -2.70 7.81
C MET A 221 -15.76 -1.90 7.75
N THR A 222 -15.71 -0.64 8.11
CA THR A 222 -16.88 0.26 8.08
C THR A 222 -16.58 1.46 7.20
N ASN A 223 -17.42 1.69 6.21
CA ASN A 223 -17.32 2.85 5.32
C ASN A 223 -18.62 3.64 5.33
N ILE A 224 -18.49 4.96 5.23
CA ILE A 224 -19.60 5.90 5.09
C ILE A 224 -19.30 6.79 3.88
N PHE A 225 -20.29 6.93 2.99
CA PHE A 225 -20.18 7.75 1.79
C PHE A 225 -21.05 8.99 1.95
N GLU A 226 -20.45 10.15 1.78
CA GLU A 226 -21.11 11.45 1.80
C GLU A 226 -20.85 12.22 0.50
N GLU A 227 -21.54 13.33 0.32
CA GLU A 227 -21.27 14.32 -0.71
C GLU A 227 -21.20 15.71 -0.08
N LYS A 228 -20.18 16.48 -0.43
CA LYS A 228 -20.05 17.89 -0.02
C LYS A 228 -19.71 18.75 -1.24
N HIS A 229 -20.52 19.73 -1.54
CA HIS A 229 -20.36 20.62 -2.70
C HIS A 229 -20.30 19.86 -4.07
N GLY A 230 -21.03 18.74 -4.18
CA GLY A 230 -20.98 17.87 -5.37
C GLY A 230 -19.72 16.99 -5.44
N ILE A 231 -18.92 16.92 -4.36
CA ILE A 231 -17.69 16.13 -4.28
C ILE A 231 -17.94 14.91 -3.41
N PRO A 232 -17.71 13.70 -3.90
CA PRO A 232 -17.85 12.49 -3.11
C PRO A 232 -16.79 12.43 -2.00
N LEU A 233 -17.21 12.11 -0.80
CA LEU A 233 -16.36 11.90 0.37
C LEU A 233 -16.55 10.48 0.88
N THR A 234 -15.47 9.84 1.25
CA THR A 234 -15.47 8.53 1.89
C THR A 234 -14.83 8.65 3.27
N TYR A 235 -15.56 8.18 4.29
CA TYR A 235 -15.00 7.94 5.61
C TYR A 235 -14.88 6.44 5.84
N GLY A 236 -13.77 6.02 6.40
CA GLY A 236 -13.55 4.61 6.71
C GLY A 236 -12.97 4.40 8.09
N ILE A 237 -13.44 3.36 8.75
CA ILE A 237 -12.94 2.91 10.04
C ILE A 237 -12.49 1.48 9.88
N VAL A 238 -11.20 1.24 10.04
CA VAL A 238 -10.56 -0.06 9.82
C VAL A 238 -9.80 -0.45 11.09
N PRO A 239 -10.14 -1.57 11.74
CA PRO A 239 -9.35 -2.09 12.86
C PRO A 239 -7.90 -2.31 12.45
N LYS A 240 -6.96 -1.89 13.29
CA LYS A 240 -5.53 -2.18 13.07
C LYS A 240 -5.20 -3.62 13.45
N ALA A 241 -4.21 -4.18 12.77
CA ALA A 241 -3.63 -5.46 13.17
C ALA A 241 -2.93 -5.36 14.54
N THR A 242 -2.29 -4.22 14.81
CA THR A 242 -1.59 -3.93 16.07
C THR A 242 -2.51 -3.25 17.07
N GLY A 243 -2.50 -3.72 18.31
CA GLY A 243 -3.28 -3.15 19.40
C GLY A 243 -4.75 -3.61 19.38
N ASP A 244 -5.29 -3.78 20.59
CA ASP A 244 -6.71 -4.01 20.77
C ASP A 244 -7.44 -2.67 20.73
N GLU A 245 -8.65 -2.65 20.14
CA GLU A 245 -9.49 -1.45 20.03
C GLU A 245 -8.79 -0.21 19.41
N THR A 246 -7.82 -0.45 18.53
CA THR A 246 -7.14 0.59 17.77
C THR A 246 -7.56 0.53 16.31
N PHE A 247 -7.89 1.69 15.73
CA PHE A 247 -8.42 1.80 14.38
C PHE A 247 -7.62 2.82 13.57
N TRP A 248 -7.62 2.65 12.24
CA TRP A 248 -7.45 3.75 11.32
C TRP A 248 -8.81 4.36 11.02
N PHE A 249 -8.96 5.66 11.28
CA PHE A 249 -10.09 6.46 10.82
C PHE A 249 -9.58 7.40 9.73
N PHE A 250 -10.16 7.33 8.56
CA PHE A 250 -9.74 8.15 7.43
C PHE A 250 -10.92 8.89 6.79
N ALA A 251 -10.58 10.03 6.18
CA ALA A 251 -11.42 10.73 5.23
C ALA A 251 -10.65 10.87 3.92
N GLY A 252 -11.32 10.68 2.78
CA GLY A 252 -10.70 10.79 1.47
C GLY A 252 -11.71 11.04 0.37
N GLY A 253 -11.19 11.46 -0.77
CA GLY A 253 -11.95 11.72 -1.99
C GLY A 253 -11.11 12.47 -3.02
N PRO A 254 -11.71 12.97 -4.12
CA PRO A 254 -11.02 13.77 -5.12
C PRO A 254 -10.24 14.94 -4.50
N ALA A 255 -9.02 15.17 -4.95
CA ALA A 255 -8.26 16.34 -4.53
C ALA A 255 -8.94 17.61 -5.08
N ASP A 256 -9.59 18.35 -4.19
CA ASP A 256 -10.31 19.59 -4.50
C ASP A 256 -10.04 20.62 -3.40
N GLU A 257 -9.68 21.83 -3.78
CA GLU A 257 -9.34 22.91 -2.84
C GLU A 257 -10.52 23.36 -1.95
N ARG A 258 -11.75 23.01 -2.34
CA ARG A 258 -12.97 23.31 -1.54
C ARG A 258 -13.14 22.36 -0.36
N ILE A 259 -12.35 21.30 -0.27
CA ILE A 259 -12.45 20.27 0.78
C ILE A 259 -11.15 20.21 1.59
N ASP A 260 -11.25 20.56 2.84
CA ASP A 260 -10.24 20.27 3.84
C ASP A 260 -10.57 18.93 4.53
N TYR A 261 -9.90 17.85 4.09
CA TYR A 261 -10.16 16.52 4.61
C TYR A 261 -9.81 16.34 6.09
N GLU A 262 -8.95 17.19 6.65
CA GLU A 262 -8.65 17.18 8.08
C GLU A 262 -9.79 17.82 8.88
N GLU A 263 -10.32 18.94 8.41
CA GLU A 263 -11.50 19.56 8.98
C GLU A 263 -12.71 18.61 8.89
N GLU A 264 -12.84 17.87 7.78
CA GLU A 264 -13.90 16.89 7.58
C GLU A 264 -13.85 15.74 8.59
N ILE A 265 -12.67 15.24 8.94
CA ILE A 265 -12.52 14.25 10.02
C ILE A 265 -13.07 14.79 11.33
N HIS A 266 -12.68 16.01 11.71
CA HIS A 266 -13.16 16.62 12.96
C HIS A 266 -14.66 16.91 12.94
N ARG A 267 -15.18 17.40 11.81
CA ARG A 267 -16.63 17.61 11.60
C ARG A 267 -17.40 16.30 11.75
N PHE A 268 -16.92 15.25 11.08
CA PHE A 268 -17.56 13.94 11.11
C PHE A 268 -17.64 13.39 12.53
N MET A 269 -16.56 13.39 13.26
CA MET A 269 -16.52 12.92 14.65
C MET A 269 -17.42 13.70 15.58
N LYS A 270 -17.62 15.01 15.34
CA LYS A 270 -18.33 15.90 16.25
C LYS A 270 -19.80 16.07 15.91
N SER A 271 -20.16 16.03 14.64
CA SER A 271 -21.46 16.53 14.15
C SER A 271 -22.18 15.59 13.18
N SER A 272 -21.59 14.42 12.82
CA SER A 272 -22.28 13.45 11.98
C SER A 272 -23.29 12.62 12.78
N PRO A 273 -24.22 11.90 12.12
CA PRO A 273 -25.08 10.91 12.78
C PRO A 273 -24.31 9.80 13.52
N PHE A 274 -23.02 9.67 13.26
CA PHE A 274 -22.12 8.69 13.87
C PHE A 274 -21.28 9.27 15.02
N SER A 275 -21.51 10.52 15.41
CA SER A 275 -20.69 11.21 16.43
C SER A 275 -20.63 10.47 17.77
N SER A 276 -21.69 9.75 18.14
CA SER A 276 -21.72 8.91 19.35
C SER A 276 -20.65 7.82 19.37
N TRP A 277 -20.16 7.38 18.20
CA TRP A 277 -19.08 6.39 18.13
C TRP A 277 -17.74 6.98 18.60
N PHE A 278 -17.60 8.30 18.57
CA PHE A 278 -16.35 9.02 18.81
C PHE A 278 -16.33 9.82 20.13
N GLU A 279 -17.33 9.69 21.00
CA GLU A 279 -17.40 10.48 22.24
C GLU A 279 -16.16 10.34 23.14
N LYS A 280 -15.52 9.17 23.13
CA LYS A 280 -14.31 8.88 23.90
C LYS A 280 -13.07 8.74 23.02
N ALA A 281 -13.20 9.05 21.74
CA ALA A 281 -12.13 8.85 20.79
C ALA A 281 -10.95 9.79 21.04
N GLN A 282 -9.75 9.25 20.89
CA GLN A 282 -8.49 9.98 20.95
C GLN A 282 -7.75 9.80 19.63
N LEU A 283 -7.54 10.91 18.94
CA LEU A 283 -6.69 10.97 17.74
C LEU A 283 -5.22 10.93 18.16
N ARG A 284 -4.46 10.09 17.48
CA ARG A 284 -3.02 9.89 17.74
C ARG A 284 -2.21 10.21 16.48
N GLU A 285 -1.57 9.23 15.90
CA GLU A 285 -0.74 9.41 14.72
C GLU A 285 -1.56 9.86 13.50
N ARG A 286 -1.14 10.97 12.87
CA ARG A 286 -1.73 11.48 11.63
C ARG A 286 -0.90 11.02 10.43
N LYS A 287 -1.57 10.52 9.41
CA LYS A 287 -0.97 10.21 8.11
C LYS A 287 -1.80 10.82 6.98
N SER A 288 -1.17 11.05 5.84
CA SER A 288 -1.86 11.51 4.63
C SER A 288 -1.27 10.83 3.40
N ALA A 289 -2.05 10.82 2.32
CA ALA A 289 -1.58 10.39 1.01
C ALA A 289 -2.23 11.24 -0.08
N ILE A 290 -1.48 11.48 -1.15
CA ILE A 290 -1.94 12.03 -2.41
C ILE A 290 -1.67 10.96 -3.46
N LEU A 291 -2.73 10.49 -4.11
CA LEU A 291 -2.71 9.36 -5.03
C LEU A 291 -3.15 9.84 -6.42
N ASN A 292 -2.26 9.74 -7.40
CA ASN A 292 -2.56 10.03 -8.78
C ASN A 292 -2.98 8.75 -9.48
N PHE A 293 -4.21 8.70 -9.97
CA PHE A 293 -4.74 7.55 -10.69
C PHE A 293 -4.50 7.68 -12.19
N TRP A 294 -3.81 6.69 -12.73
CA TRP A 294 -3.48 6.58 -14.13
C TRP A 294 -3.91 5.23 -14.68
N SER A 295 -4.23 5.17 -15.97
CA SER A 295 -4.33 3.89 -16.66
C SER A 295 -3.02 3.10 -16.53
N PRO A 296 -3.04 1.76 -16.67
CA PRO A 296 -1.81 0.97 -16.73
C PRO A 296 -0.83 1.50 -17.78
N ILE A 297 0.46 1.29 -17.59
CA ILE A 297 1.45 1.42 -18.67
C ILE A 297 1.29 0.19 -19.57
N GLU A 298 0.97 0.38 -20.85
CA GLU A 298 0.77 -0.73 -21.81
C GLU A 298 2.04 -1.56 -21.98
N ASP A 299 3.16 -0.87 -22.23
CA ASP A 299 4.49 -1.47 -22.37
C ASP A 299 5.35 -1.01 -21.17
N PRO A 300 5.34 -1.72 -20.02
CA PRO A 300 6.01 -1.26 -18.80
C PRO A 300 7.53 -1.49 -18.86
N TYR A 301 8.13 -1.29 -20.02
CA TYR A 301 9.58 -1.40 -20.23
C TYR A 301 10.05 -0.44 -21.33
N CYS A 302 11.30 -0.07 -21.23
CA CYS A 302 12.02 0.67 -22.26
C CYS A 302 13.47 0.20 -22.23
N ASP A 303 13.95 -0.39 -23.34
CA ASP A 303 15.27 -1.00 -23.40
C ASP A 303 15.52 -2.00 -22.24
N ASN A 304 16.54 -1.74 -21.41
CA ASN A 304 16.89 -2.54 -20.23
C ASN A 304 16.26 -2.01 -18.94
N VAL A 305 15.22 -1.19 -19.02
CA VAL A 305 14.46 -0.68 -17.84
C VAL A 305 13.08 -1.32 -17.83
N LEU A 306 12.71 -1.96 -16.72
CA LEU A 306 11.39 -2.52 -16.46
C LEU A 306 10.71 -1.70 -15.33
N VAL A 307 9.43 -1.38 -15.50
CA VAL A 307 8.62 -0.68 -14.48
C VAL A 307 7.67 -1.68 -13.82
N VAL A 308 7.63 -1.71 -12.49
CA VAL A 308 6.83 -2.69 -11.72
C VAL A 308 6.08 -2.06 -10.54
N GLY A 309 5.06 -2.77 -10.05
CA GLY A 309 4.23 -2.32 -8.92
C GLY A 309 3.46 -1.05 -9.25
N ASP A 310 3.21 -0.20 -8.24
CA ASP A 310 2.45 1.06 -8.40
C ASP A 310 3.06 2.01 -9.46
N ALA A 311 4.33 1.86 -9.79
CA ALA A 311 4.98 2.63 -10.85
C ALA A 311 4.42 2.29 -12.23
N ALA A 312 4.07 1.02 -12.46
CA ALA A 312 3.45 0.56 -13.70
C ALA A 312 1.92 0.75 -13.68
N TRP A 313 1.29 0.42 -12.57
CA TRP A 313 -0.15 0.55 -12.38
C TRP A 313 -0.51 0.47 -10.91
N SER A 314 -1.36 1.39 -10.44
CA SER A 314 -1.97 1.31 -9.12
C SER A 314 -3.38 0.76 -9.24
N ILE A 315 -3.63 -0.33 -8.52
CA ILE A 315 -4.92 -1.03 -8.46
C ILE A 315 -5.80 -0.54 -7.29
N GLU A 316 -5.28 0.34 -6.43
CA GLU A 316 -5.97 0.77 -5.19
C GLU A 316 -7.29 1.52 -5.45
N ALA A 317 -7.58 1.95 -6.67
CA ALA A 317 -8.80 2.68 -7.01
C ALA A 317 -10.09 1.87 -6.83
N GLU A 318 -10.01 0.56 -6.74
CA GLU A 318 -11.18 -0.32 -6.63
C GLU A 318 -11.65 -0.52 -5.18
N ILE A 319 -10.88 -0.06 -4.22
CA ILE A 319 -11.12 -0.31 -2.78
C ILE A 319 -11.61 0.96 -2.06
N THR A 320 -11.62 2.09 -2.75
CA THR A 320 -12.05 3.39 -2.18
C THR A 320 -13.40 3.87 -2.72
#